data_674922d1130eb66a4a1dbbceb4a867df
#
_entry.id   674922d1130eb66a4a1dbbceb4a867df
#
_cell.length_a   1.000
_cell.length_b   1.000
_cell.length_c   1.000
_cell.angle_alpha   90.00
_cell.angle_beta   90.00
_cell.angle_gamma   90.00
#
_symmetry.space_group_name_H-M   'P 1'
#
loop_
_entity.id
_entity.type
_entity.pdbx_description
1 polymer ?
#
loop_
_entity_poly.entity_id
_entity_poly.type
_entity_poly.pdbx_seq_one_letter_code
_entity_poly.pdbx_strand_id
1 'polypeptide(L)'
;VDLKSVVRRGVFDADPWNVAAPILWTLSAGRVVESRLSQGAEVKARSLLLALDSVIEEADVIEAKARLEEASRALQRSDSLKQSSGMSQATIDSLKAQVKIARAELERANKRLDDRFLRAPFAGFVSFSDIESGSRVKAGEVVAVLDDLSGVLVEFSVPEDLFGTLQTGNQLKAYAASFPGREFAGTIDAIDTRVDTASRSFKVRGFIE
;
A
#
# COMPACT_ATOMS: atom_id res chain seq x y z
N VAL A 1 -30.07 -24.40 -10.56
CA VAL A 1 -29.19 -24.68 -11.71
C VAL A 1 -27.86 -25.10 -11.12
N ASP A 2 -27.42 -26.33 -11.37
CA ASP A 2 -26.16 -26.83 -10.82
C ASP A 2 -25.00 -26.22 -11.59
N LEU A 3 -24.35 -25.23 -11.01
CA LEU A 3 -23.16 -24.53 -11.57
C LEU A 3 -22.01 -25.51 -11.91
N LYS A 4 -22.06 -26.74 -11.40
CA LYS A 4 -21.11 -27.82 -11.75
C LYS A 4 -21.06 -28.12 -13.24
N SER A 5 -22.13 -27.83 -14.00
CA SER A 5 -22.17 -28.08 -15.44
C SER A 5 -21.54 -26.95 -16.27
N VAL A 6 -21.51 -25.73 -15.77
CA VAL A 6 -20.96 -24.55 -16.46
C VAL A 6 -19.43 -24.51 -16.35
N VAL A 7 -18.90 -24.89 -15.20
CA VAL A 7 -17.46 -24.92 -14.92
C VAL A 7 -16.71 -26.05 -15.67
N ARG A 8 -17.41 -27.07 -16.16
CA ARG A 8 -16.79 -28.24 -16.81
C ARG A 8 -16.29 -28.04 -18.26
N ARG A 9 -16.58 -26.92 -18.92
CA ARG A 9 -16.25 -26.73 -20.36
C ARG A 9 -15.50 -25.47 -20.74
N GLY A 10 -15.10 -24.63 -19.81
CA GLY A 10 -14.23 -23.50 -20.09
C GLY A 10 -12.80 -23.86 -19.70
N VAL A 11 -11.90 -24.06 -20.66
CA VAL A 11 -10.49 -23.77 -20.42
C VAL A 11 -10.46 -22.26 -20.26
N PHE A 12 -10.54 -21.83 -19.00
CA PHE A 12 -10.43 -20.42 -18.70
C PHE A 12 -8.94 -20.07 -18.84
N ASP A 13 -8.64 -19.31 -19.86
CA ASP A 13 -7.37 -18.60 -19.99
C ASP A 13 -7.41 -17.43 -18.99
N ALA A 14 -7.62 -17.79 -17.70
CA ALA A 14 -7.37 -16.88 -16.62
C ALA A 14 -5.86 -16.78 -16.54
N ASP A 15 -5.32 -15.65 -16.97
CA ASP A 15 -3.94 -15.32 -16.66
C ASP A 15 -3.84 -15.23 -15.12
N PRO A 16 -3.35 -16.29 -14.42
CA PRO A 16 -3.30 -16.30 -12.96
C PRO A 16 -2.32 -15.25 -12.41
N TRP A 17 -1.59 -14.59 -13.30
CA TRP A 17 -0.60 -13.57 -12.99
C TRP A 17 -1.13 -12.13 -13.10
N ASN A 18 -2.38 -11.93 -13.51
CA ASN A 18 -3.00 -10.60 -13.52
C ASN A 18 -3.64 -10.24 -12.16
N VAL A 19 -3.14 -10.78 -11.07
CA VAL A 19 -3.28 -10.15 -9.78
C VAL A 19 -2.36 -8.93 -9.84
N ALA A 20 -2.90 -7.75 -9.66
CA ALA A 20 -2.09 -6.53 -9.57
C ALA A 20 -1.19 -6.64 -8.34
N ALA A 21 -0.09 -7.36 -8.48
CA ALA A 21 0.92 -7.48 -7.45
C ALA A 21 1.48 -6.07 -7.21
N PRO A 22 1.30 -5.49 -6.02
CA PRO A 22 1.75 -4.14 -5.77
C PRO A 22 3.27 -4.07 -5.89
N ILE A 23 3.69 -3.25 -6.81
CA ILE A 23 5.09 -2.94 -7.07
C ILE A 23 5.57 -2.03 -5.94
N LEU A 24 6.65 -2.40 -5.28
CA LEU A 24 7.31 -1.59 -4.28
C LEU A 24 8.37 -0.72 -4.94
N TRP A 25 8.23 0.59 -4.80
CA TRP A 25 9.20 1.58 -5.27
C TRP A 25 9.69 2.46 -4.13
N THR A 26 10.90 2.98 -4.28
CA THR A 26 11.47 3.93 -3.33
C THR A 26 10.82 5.32 -3.49
N LEU A 27 10.51 5.98 -2.37
CA LEU A 27 9.99 7.35 -2.36
C LEU A 27 11.10 8.38 -2.50
N SER A 28 12.33 8.03 -2.12
CA SER A 28 13.49 8.91 -2.16
C SER A 28 14.72 8.22 -2.73
N ALA A 29 15.67 9.00 -3.26
CA ALA A 29 16.96 8.50 -3.73
C ALA A 29 17.96 8.40 -2.57
N GLY A 30 18.83 7.39 -2.57
CA GLY A 30 19.85 7.26 -1.53
C GLY A 30 20.69 6.01 -1.66
N ARG A 31 21.62 5.86 -0.71
CA ARG A 31 22.36 4.63 -0.52
C ARG A 31 21.58 3.72 0.42
N VAL A 32 21.47 2.46 0.08
CA VAL A 32 20.84 1.42 0.91
C VAL A 32 21.81 1.06 2.04
N VAL A 33 21.37 1.22 3.28
CA VAL A 33 22.13 0.81 4.48
C VAL A 33 21.70 -0.55 4.98
N GLU A 34 20.41 -0.88 4.79
CA GLU A 34 19.87 -2.18 5.16
C GLU A 34 18.87 -2.65 4.11
N SER A 35 19.01 -3.90 3.65
CA SER A 35 18.03 -4.55 2.77
C SER A 35 17.61 -5.87 3.42
N ARG A 36 16.28 -6.06 3.54
CA ARG A 36 15.63 -7.29 3.99
C ARG A 36 14.78 -7.91 2.89
N LEU A 37 15.08 -7.55 1.64
CA LEU A 37 14.41 -8.03 0.44
C LEU A 37 14.92 -9.43 0.06
N SER A 38 14.76 -10.39 0.96
CA SER A 38 15.12 -11.78 0.67
C SER A 38 14.03 -12.40 -0.20
N GLN A 39 14.45 -12.98 -1.33
CA GLN A 39 13.58 -13.64 -2.28
C GLN A 39 12.72 -14.74 -1.62
N GLY A 40 11.43 -14.73 -1.85
CA GLY A 40 10.49 -15.70 -1.30
C GLY A 40 10.24 -15.55 0.21
N ALA A 41 10.81 -14.51 0.85
CA ALA A 41 10.59 -14.28 2.27
C ALA A 41 9.16 -13.79 2.53
N GLU A 42 8.52 -14.41 3.50
CA GLU A 42 7.25 -13.93 4.06
C GLU A 42 7.51 -12.71 4.93
N VAL A 43 6.74 -11.65 4.71
CA VAL A 43 6.83 -10.41 5.47
C VAL A 43 5.47 -10.02 6.04
N LYS A 44 5.47 -9.43 7.23
CA LYS A 44 4.26 -8.90 7.85
C LYS A 44 4.03 -7.46 7.42
N ALA A 45 2.78 -7.02 7.45
CA ALA A 45 2.44 -5.62 7.25
C ALA A 45 3.30 -4.71 8.15
N ARG A 46 3.76 -3.58 7.59
CA ARG A 46 4.65 -2.59 8.22
C ARG A 46 6.07 -3.08 8.55
N SER A 47 6.46 -4.31 8.20
CA SER A 47 7.85 -4.77 8.30
C SER A 47 8.77 -3.86 7.50
N LEU A 48 9.93 -3.53 8.05
CA LEU A 48 10.98 -2.82 7.32
C LEU A 48 11.54 -3.74 6.23
N LEU A 49 11.52 -3.27 4.98
CA LEU A 49 12.05 -3.99 3.83
C LEU A 49 13.37 -3.40 3.35
N LEU A 50 13.48 -2.07 3.37
CA LEU A 50 14.65 -1.35 2.93
C LEU A 50 14.84 -0.10 3.78
N ALA A 51 16.08 0.20 4.19
CA ALA A 51 16.45 1.45 4.81
C ALA A 51 17.52 2.15 3.98
N LEU A 52 17.29 3.42 3.70
CA LEU A 52 18.27 4.31 3.09
C LEU A 52 19.04 5.07 4.17
N ASP A 53 20.20 5.60 3.81
CA ASP A 53 20.97 6.49 4.66
C ASP A 53 20.13 7.72 5.04
N SER A 54 19.90 7.92 6.34
CA SER A 54 18.94 8.89 6.91
C SER A 54 19.60 9.92 7.83
N VAL A 55 20.93 9.95 7.90
CA VAL A 55 21.66 10.81 8.85
C VAL A 55 21.28 12.28 8.72
N ILE A 56 21.09 12.77 7.49
CA ILE A 56 20.72 14.17 7.24
C ILE A 56 19.28 14.41 7.68
N GLU A 57 18.35 13.54 7.33
CA GLU A 57 16.94 13.67 7.68
C GLU A 57 16.69 13.57 9.19
N GLU A 58 17.48 12.74 9.88
CA GLU A 58 17.45 12.68 11.35
C GLU A 58 17.91 13.99 11.98
N ALA A 59 18.96 14.61 11.45
CA ALA A 59 19.42 15.93 11.89
C ALA A 59 18.36 17.01 11.60
N ASP A 60 17.71 17.00 10.42
CA ASP A 60 16.63 17.91 10.07
C ASP A 60 15.45 17.82 11.06
N VAL A 61 15.08 16.60 11.47
CA VAL A 61 14.02 16.37 12.47
C VAL A 61 14.40 16.96 13.82
N ILE A 62 15.65 16.77 14.26
CA ILE A 62 16.16 17.35 15.52
C ILE A 62 16.10 18.87 15.48
N GLU A 63 16.55 19.50 14.37
CA GLU A 63 16.51 20.95 14.18
C GLU A 63 15.07 21.48 14.19
N ALA A 64 14.17 20.88 13.40
CA ALA A 64 12.76 21.30 13.34
C ALA A 64 12.05 21.14 14.68
N LYS A 65 12.37 20.11 15.45
CA LYS A 65 11.86 19.91 16.81
C LYS A 65 12.33 21.01 17.74
N ALA A 66 13.59 21.38 17.70
CA ALA A 66 14.13 22.46 18.53
C ALA A 66 13.46 23.80 18.21
N ARG A 67 13.22 24.12 16.93
CA ARG A 67 12.47 25.33 16.50
C ARG A 67 11.03 25.33 17.03
N LEU A 68 10.33 24.19 16.97
CA LEU A 68 8.98 24.06 17.52
C LEU A 68 8.96 24.29 19.03
N GLU A 69 9.94 23.74 19.75
CA GLU A 69 10.05 23.93 21.19
C GLU A 69 10.32 25.39 21.53
N GLU A 70 11.20 26.09 20.81
CA GLU A 70 11.49 27.51 21.00
C GLU A 70 10.24 28.37 20.79
N ALA A 71 9.54 28.19 19.66
CA ALA A 71 8.30 28.90 19.34
C ALA A 71 7.20 28.62 20.40
N SER A 72 7.08 27.39 20.86
CA SER A 72 6.11 26.98 21.87
C SER A 72 6.41 27.64 23.22
N ARG A 73 7.68 27.68 23.65
CA ARG A 73 8.11 28.34 24.87
C ARG A 73 7.89 29.87 24.79
N ALA A 74 8.10 30.48 23.61
CA ALA A 74 7.84 31.93 23.41
C ALA A 74 6.35 32.22 23.58
N LEU A 75 5.47 31.42 22.98
CA LEU A 75 4.01 31.55 23.15
C LEU A 75 3.60 31.37 24.62
N GLN A 76 4.10 30.33 25.29
CA GLN A 76 3.80 30.04 26.69
C GLN A 76 4.21 31.20 27.62
N ARG A 77 5.40 31.79 27.42
CA ARG A 77 5.84 32.98 28.15
C ARG A 77 4.91 34.19 27.92
N SER A 78 4.48 34.36 26.66
CA SER A 78 3.55 35.42 26.30
C SER A 78 2.19 35.27 26.96
N ASP A 79 1.64 34.06 27.02
CA ASP A 79 0.36 33.78 27.68
C ASP A 79 0.44 34.03 29.18
N SER A 80 1.57 33.69 29.83
CA SER A 80 1.80 33.96 31.23
C SER A 80 1.87 35.48 31.55
N LEU A 81 2.44 36.28 30.64
CA LEU A 81 2.56 37.73 30.79
C LEU A 81 1.27 38.49 30.43
N LYS A 82 0.35 37.89 29.66
CA LYS A 82 -0.93 38.50 29.28
C LYS A 82 -1.76 38.93 30.51
N GLN A 83 -1.69 38.14 31.59
CA GLN A 83 -2.42 38.43 32.83
C GLN A 83 -1.83 39.62 33.63
N SER A 84 -0.57 39.98 33.39
CA SER A 84 0.16 40.99 34.18
C SER A 84 0.56 42.26 33.45
N SER A 85 0.66 42.27 32.12
CA SER A 85 1.36 43.35 31.39
C SER A 85 0.68 43.88 30.09
N GLY A 86 -0.58 43.55 29.82
CA GLY A 86 -1.32 44.15 28.71
C GLY A 86 -0.74 43.90 27.32
N MET A 87 -0.19 42.71 27.07
CA MET A 87 0.40 42.32 25.76
C MET A 87 -0.63 42.43 24.63
N SER A 88 -0.23 42.94 23.49
CA SER A 88 -1.08 43.08 22.30
C SER A 88 -1.58 41.75 21.77
N GLN A 89 -2.87 41.67 21.45
CA GLN A 89 -3.46 40.49 20.78
C GLN A 89 -2.72 40.11 19.51
N ALA A 90 -2.30 41.11 18.73
CA ALA A 90 -1.51 40.91 17.50
C ALA A 90 -0.18 40.17 17.76
N THR A 91 0.50 40.43 18.88
CA THR A 91 1.72 39.72 19.28
C THR A 91 1.44 38.25 19.58
N ILE A 92 0.37 37.97 20.28
CA ILE A 92 -0.05 36.58 20.60
C ILE A 92 -0.41 35.83 19.33
N ASP A 93 -1.13 36.47 18.42
CA ASP A 93 -1.53 35.84 17.15
C ASP A 93 -0.30 35.59 16.25
N SER A 94 0.70 36.46 16.27
CA SER A 94 1.99 36.24 15.61
C SER A 94 2.73 35.03 16.19
N LEU A 95 2.82 34.90 17.51
CA LEU A 95 3.47 33.77 18.16
C LEU A 95 2.72 32.44 17.89
N LYS A 96 1.39 32.46 17.88
CA LYS A 96 0.59 31.28 17.47
C LYS A 96 0.87 30.88 16.01
N ALA A 97 1.04 31.86 15.11
CA ALA A 97 1.39 31.57 13.73
C ALA A 97 2.78 30.95 13.62
N GLN A 98 3.77 31.43 14.40
CA GLN A 98 5.12 30.86 14.44
C GLN A 98 5.10 29.39 14.91
N VAL A 99 4.33 29.07 15.96
CA VAL A 99 4.17 27.69 16.42
C VAL A 99 3.56 26.79 15.34
N LYS A 100 2.56 27.27 14.61
CA LYS A 100 1.96 26.52 13.50
C LYS A 100 2.97 26.28 12.35
N ILE A 101 3.77 27.28 12.01
CA ILE A 101 4.82 27.16 10.99
C ILE A 101 5.86 26.14 11.41
N ALA A 102 6.41 26.26 12.63
CA ALA A 102 7.41 25.33 13.15
C ALA A 102 6.87 23.88 13.26
N ARG A 103 5.59 23.70 13.60
CA ARG A 103 4.94 22.38 13.59
C ARG A 103 4.90 21.79 12.19
N ALA A 104 4.51 22.57 11.19
CA ALA A 104 4.48 22.13 9.81
C ALA A 104 5.89 21.81 9.27
N GLU A 105 6.92 22.51 9.74
CA GLU A 105 8.32 22.18 9.42
C GLU A 105 8.73 20.82 10.01
N LEU A 106 8.38 20.56 11.26
CA LEU A 106 8.64 19.27 11.89
C LEU A 106 7.91 18.14 11.17
N GLU A 107 6.64 18.30 10.81
CA GLU A 107 5.88 17.31 10.05
C GLU A 107 6.53 17.00 8.69
N ARG A 108 7.02 18.03 7.97
CA ARG A 108 7.75 17.83 6.72
C ARG A 108 9.08 17.10 6.92
N ALA A 109 9.82 17.44 7.98
CA ALA A 109 11.07 16.74 8.31
C ALA A 109 10.83 15.28 8.65
N ASN A 110 9.81 14.99 9.47
CA ASN A 110 9.43 13.61 9.79
C ASN A 110 9.02 12.83 8.54
N LYS A 111 8.26 13.46 7.61
CA LYS A 111 7.86 12.79 6.37
C LYS A 111 9.07 12.46 5.49
N ARG A 112 10.06 13.37 5.35
CA ARG A 112 11.29 13.09 4.62
C ARG A 112 12.09 11.95 5.25
N LEU A 113 12.13 11.89 6.58
CA LEU A 113 12.77 10.79 7.30
C LEU A 113 12.01 9.47 7.08
N ASP A 114 10.67 9.48 7.15
CA ASP A 114 9.85 8.28 6.89
C ASP A 114 10.05 7.75 5.47
N ASP A 115 10.21 8.63 4.48
CA ASP A 115 10.47 8.28 3.08
C ASP A 115 11.84 7.59 2.85
N ARG A 116 12.72 7.55 3.88
CA ARG A 116 13.97 6.77 3.88
C ARG A 116 13.76 5.30 4.21
N PHE A 117 12.59 4.93 4.69
CA PHE A 117 12.27 3.58 5.13
C PHE A 117 11.13 3.00 4.30
N LEU A 118 11.43 2.02 3.47
CA LEU A 118 10.42 1.27 2.76
C LEU A 118 9.87 0.16 3.67
N ARG A 119 8.57 0.19 3.92
CA ARG A 119 7.87 -0.81 4.73
C ARG A 119 6.83 -1.54 3.91
N ALA A 120 6.58 -2.81 4.24
CA ALA A 120 5.54 -3.61 3.61
C ALA A 120 4.15 -2.99 3.86
N PRO A 121 3.37 -2.69 2.82
CA PRO A 121 2.02 -2.13 2.98
C PRO A 121 1.04 -3.16 3.55
N PHE A 122 1.25 -4.44 3.30
CA PHE A 122 0.46 -5.58 3.81
C PHE A 122 1.38 -6.77 4.05
N ALA A 123 0.86 -7.87 4.58
CA ALA A 123 1.59 -9.13 4.73
C ALA A 123 1.61 -9.88 3.40
N GLY A 124 2.75 -10.45 3.03
CA GLY A 124 2.87 -11.17 1.75
C GLY A 124 4.28 -11.73 1.55
N PHE A 125 4.58 -12.10 0.34
CA PHE A 125 5.87 -12.68 -0.06
C PHE A 125 6.63 -11.71 -0.97
N VAL A 126 7.89 -11.48 -0.64
CA VAL A 126 8.79 -10.65 -1.46
C VAL A 126 9.23 -11.45 -2.68
N SER A 127 8.99 -10.93 -3.88
CA SER A 127 9.51 -11.51 -5.11
C SER A 127 10.99 -11.19 -5.31
N PHE A 128 11.52 -11.47 -6.50
CA PHE A 128 12.92 -11.21 -6.83
C PHE A 128 13.28 -9.73 -6.66
N SER A 129 14.40 -9.47 -6.00
CA SER A 129 15.00 -8.13 -5.87
C SER A 129 16.52 -8.26 -5.95
N ASP A 130 17.14 -7.38 -6.73
CA ASP A 130 18.60 -7.27 -6.88
C ASP A 130 19.19 -6.17 -5.96
N ILE A 131 18.37 -5.62 -5.07
CA ILE A 131 18.77 -4.50 -4.21
C ILE A 131 19.41 -5.03 -2.91
N GLU A 132 20.70 -4.85 -2.77
CA GLU A 132 21.47 -5.21 -1.61
C GLU A 132 21.94 -4.00 -0.80
N SER A 133 22.37 -4.24 0.44
CA SER A 133 23.03 -3.22 1.26
C SER A 133 24.27 -2.69 0.54
N GLY A 134 24.41 -1.38 0.48
CA GLY A 134 25.45 -0.68 -0.30
C GLY A 134 25.00 -0.22 -1.68
N SER A 135 23.94 -0.78 -2.24
CA SER A 135 23.34 -0.33 -3.51
C SER A 135 22.91 1.13 -3.44
N ARG A 136 22.82 1.78 -4.60
CA ARG A 136 22.30 3.13 -4.71
C ARG A 136 21.00 3.10 -5.52
N VAL A 137 19.93 3.65 -4.99
CA VAL A 137 18.60 3.68 -5.60
C VAL A 137 18.16 5.11 -5.92
N LYS A 138 17.28 5.24 -6.92
CA LYS A 138 16.65 6.52 -7.31
C LYS A 138 15.22 6.58 -6.76
N ALA A 139 14.69 7.79 -6.62
CA ALA A 139 13.27 7.96 -6.31
C ALA A 139 12.41 7.37 -7.45
N GLY A 140 11.38 6.60 -7.10
CA GLY A 140 10.53 5.90 -8.05
C GLY A 140 11.13 4.61 -8.65
N GLU A 141 12.30 4.18 -8.18
CA GLU A 141 12.88 2.91 -8.62
C GLU A 141 12.13 1.74 -7.97
N VAL A 142 11.78 0.75 -8.81
CA VAL A 142 11.17 -0.49 -8.36
C VAL A 142 12.22 -1.33 -7.65
N VAL A 143 11.96 -1.70 -6.41
CA VAL A 143 12.90 -2.47 -5.59
C VAL A 143 12.47 -3.92 -5.36
N ALA A 144 11.18 -4.18 -5.37
CA ALA A 144 10.61 -5.52 -5.28
C ALA A 144 9.14 -5.51 -5.69
N VAL A 145 8.58 -6.69 -5.87
CA VAL A 145 7.13 -6.91 -5.92
C VAL A 145 6.73 -7.64 -4.64
N LEU A 146 5.60 -7.28 -4.07
CA LEU A 146 5.06 -7.94 -2.89
C LEU A 146 3.79 -8.69 -3.28
N ASP A 147 3.85 -10.01 -3.25
CA ASP A 147 2.74 -10.87 -3.62
C ASP A 147 1.87 -11.18 -2.39
N ASP A 148 0.59 -10.88 -2.49
CA ASP A 148 -0.41 -11.31 -1.52
C ASP A 148 -0.94 -12.69 -1.96
N LEU A 149 -0.54 -13.72 -1.24
CA LEU A 149 -0.98 -15.09 -1.50
C LEU A 149 -2.18 -15.51 -0.62
N SER A 150 -2.85 -14.57 0.04
CA SER A 150 -4.04 -14.86 0.86
C SER A 150 -5.22 -15.34 0.02
N GLY A 151 -5.21 -15.04 -1.27
CA GLY A 151 -6.20 -15.51 -2.23
C GLY A 151 -5.88 -15.08 -3.65
N VAL A 152 -6.59 -15.65 -4.60
CA VAL A 152 -6.42 -15.41 -6.03
C VAL A 152 -7.70 -14.83 -6.63
N LEU A 153 -7.59 -13.69 -7.29
CA LEU A 153 -8.67 -13.14 -8.10
C LEU A 153 -8.65 -13.82 -9.48
N VAL A 154 -9.73 -14.43 -9.87
CA VAL A 154 -9.91 -15.06 -11.20
C VAL A 154 -10.98 -14.31 -11.98
N GLU A 155 -10.66 -13.92 -13.18
CA GLU A 155 -11.63 -13.32 -14.10
C GLU A 155 -11.99 -14.34 -15.18
N PHE A 156 -13.30 -14.55 -15.42
CA PHE A 156 -13.77 -15.49 -16.40
C PHE A 156 -15.06 -14.97 -17.06
N SER A 157 -15.33 -15.47 -18.27
CA SER A 157 -16.50 -15.09 -19.05
C SER A 157 -17.62 -16.08 -18.84
N VAL A 158 -18.84 -15.58 -18.65
CA VAL A 158 -20.06 -16.37 -18.46
C VAL A 158 -21.08 -16.02 -19.54
N PRO A 159 -21.77 -17.00 -20.15
CA PRO A 159 -22.82 -16.77 -21.12
C PRO A 159 -23.95 -15.86 -20.58
N GLU A 160 -24.51 -15.03 -21.46
CA GLU A 160 -25.52 -14.00 -21.10
C GLU A 160 -26.80 -14.58 -20.49
N ASP A 161 -27.17 -15.80 -20.84
CA ASP A 161 -28.36 -16.49 -20.32
C ASP A 161 -28.30 -16.74 -18.80
N LEU A 162 -27.13 -16.74 -18.22
CA LEU A 162 -26.90 -16.90 -16.80
C LEU A 162 -26.85 -15.58 -16.01
N PHE A 163 -26.94 -14.42 -16.69
CA PHE A 163 -26.81 -13.12 -16.05
C PHE A 163 -27.80 -12.92 -14.89
N GLY A 164 -29.04 -13.36 -15.04
CA GLY A 164 -30.07 -13.22 -14.00
C GLY A 164 -29.95 -14.21 -12.82
N THR A 165 -29.06 -15.22 -12.94
CA THR A 165 -28.93 -16.27 -11.92
C THR A 165 -27.71 -16.10 -11.03
N LEU A 166 -26.73 -15.30 -11.46
CA LEU A 166 -25.50 -15.03 -10.72
C LEU A 166 -25.64 -13.80 -9.86
N GLN A 167 -25.09 -13.86 -8.65
CA GLN A 167 -25.03 -12.76 -7.72
C GLN A 167 -23.65 -12.74 -7.03
N THR A 168 -23.21 -11.52 -6.67
CA THR A 168 -22.04 -11.35 -5.79
C THR A 168 -22.26 -12.13 -4.49
N GLY A 169 -21.22 -12.84 -4.02
CA GLY A 169 -21.29 -13.72 -2.87
C GLY A 169 -21.70 -15.17 -3.18
N ASN A 170 -22.11 -15.51 -4.43
CA ASN A 170 -22.32 -16.90 -4.79
C ASN A 170 -21.03 -17.70 -4.68
N GLN A 171 -21.14 -18.95 -4.25
CA GLN A 171 -19.99 -19.84 -4.12
C GLN A 171 -19.44 -20.26 -5.49
N LEU A 172 -18.13 -20.26 -5.58
CA LEU A 172 -17.34 -20.67 -6.74
C LEU A 172 -16.44 -21.85 -6.35
N LYS A 173 -16.28 -22.81 -7.25
CA LYS A 173 -15.32 -23.90 -7.12
C LYS A 173 -14.37 -23.85 -8.29
N ALA A 174 -13.09 -23.80 -8.00
CA ALA A 174 -12.04 -23.79 -9.00
C ALA A 174 -11.18 -25.06 -8.93
N TYR A 175 -10.66 -25.45 -10.08
CA TYR A 175 -9.76 -26.58 -10.22
C TYR A 175 -8.55 -26.12 -11.05
N ALA A 176 -7.35 -26.41 -10.57
CA ALA A 176 -6.13 -26.09 -11.28
C ALA A 176 -5.46 -27.35 -11.82
N ALA A 177 -4.98 -27.29 -13.07
CA ALA A 177 -4.28 -28.42 -13.69
C ALA A 177 -3.01 -28.82 -12.93
N SER A 178 -2.33 -27.85 -12.31
CA SER A 178 -1.16 -28.08 -11.46
C SER A 178 -1.44 -28.82 -10.16
N PHE A 179 -2.71 -28.90 -9.73
CA PHE A 179 -3.13 -29.56 -8.50
C PHE A 179 -4.29 -30.50 -8.78
N PRO A 180 -4.05 -31.64 -9.47
CA PRO A 180 -5.09 -32.57 -9.87
C PRO A 180 -5.81 -33.14 -8.62
N GLY A 181 -7.16 -33.09 -8.64
CA GLY A 181 -8.01 -33.61 -7.56
C GLY A 181 -8.20 -32.63 -6.38
N ARG A 182 -7.56 -31.48 -6.37
CA ARG A 182 -7.78 -30.44 -5.36
C ARG A 182 -8.88 -29.48 -5.81
N GLU A 183 -9.87 -29.27 -4.97
CA GLU A 183 -10.93 -28.28 -5.13
C GLU A 183 -10.56 -27.03 -4.31
N PHE A 184 -10.63 -25.87 -4.94
CA PHE A 184 -10.43 -24.58 -4.29
C PHE A 184 -11.79 -23.90 -4.17
N ALA A 185 -12.16 -23.52 -2.96
CA ALA A 185 -13.38 -22.78 -2.71
C ALA A 185 -13.15 -21.28 -2.93
N GLY A 186 -14.18 -20.61 -3.42
CA GLY A 186 -14.14 -19.17 -3.60
C GLY A 186 -15.55 -18.58 -3.67
N THR A 187 -15.62 -17.29 -3.86
CA THR A 187 -16.86 -16.53 -3.99
C THR A 187 -16.81 -15.58 -5.16
N ILE A 188 -17.96 -15.28 -5.76
CA ILE A 188 -18.08 -14.25 -6.77
C ILE A 188 -17.94 -12.88 -6.08
N ASP A 189 -16.91 -12.13 -6.47
CA ASP A 189 -16.58 -10.79 -5.97
C ASP A 189 -17.29 -9.69 -6.77
N ALA A 190 -17.28 -9.79 -8.10
CA ALA A 190 -17.90 -8.80 -8.98
C ALA A 190 -18.43 -9.42 -10.26
N ILE A 191 -19.49 -8.79 -10.81
CA ILE A 191 -20.09 -9.15 -12.08
C ILE A 191 -20.13 -7.90 -12.94
N ASP A 192 -19.55 -7.96 -14.15
CA ASP A 192 -19.63 -6.86 -15.11
C ASP A 192 -21.07 -6.79 -15.66
N THR A 193 -21.62 -5.58 -15.69
CA THR A 193 -22.95 -5.31 -16.25
C THR A 193 -22.96 -5.21 -17.77
N ARG A 194 -21.78 -5.21 -18.40
CA ARG A 194 -21.63 -5.13 -19.86
C ARG A 194 -21.53 -6.53 -20.45
N VAL A 195 -22.38 -6.78 -21.44
CA VAL A 195 -22.32 -8.00 -22.25
C VAL A 195 -21.52 -7.71 -23.51
N ASP A 196 -20.52 -8.53 -23.78
CA ASP A 196 -19.80 -8.55 -25.05
C ASP A 196 -20.73 -9.16 -26.11
N THR A 197 -21.09 -8.37 -27.10
CA THR A 197 -22.04 -8.75 -28.16
C THR A 197 -21.48 -9.77 -29.14
N ALA A 198 -20.16 -9.86 -29.27
CA ALA A 198 -19.52 -10.81 -30.17
C ALA A 198 -19.47 -12.22 -29.57
N SER A 199 -19.15 -12.32 -28.30
CA SER A 199 -19.06 -13.59 -27.57
C SER A 199 -20.37 -13.95 -26.82
N ARG A 200 -21.31 -13.02 -26.72
CA ARG A 200 -22.55 -13.14 -25.90
C ARG A 200 -22.25 -13.58 -24.48
N SER A 201 -21.25 -12.95 -23.88
CA SER A 201 -20.83 -13.27 -22.53
C SER A 201 -20.55 -12.01 -21.73
N PHE A 202 -20.56 -12.13 -20.41
CA PHE A 202 -20.17 -11.06 -19.49
C PHE A 202 -19.04 -11.56 -18.59
N LYS A 203 -18.24 -10.62 -18.07
CA LYS A 203 -17.12 -10.94 -17.20
C LYS A 203 -17.57 -11.06 -15.75
N VAL A 204 -17.06 -12.08 -15.09
CA VAL A 204 -17.27 -12.34 -13.68
C VAL A 204 -15.89 -12.44 -13.02
N ARG A 205 -15.74 -11.82 -11.86
CA ARG A 205 -14.55 -11.93 -11.03
C ARG A 205 -14.87 -12.73 -9.80
N GLY A 206 -14.08 -13.76 -9.53
CA GLY A 206 -14.15 -14.57 -8.33
C GLY A 206 -12.90 -14.41 -7.47
N PHE A 207 -13.06 -14.47 -6.16
CA PHE A 207 -11.98 -14.58 -5.19
C PHE A 207 -11.90 -16.01 -4.69
N ILE A 208 -10.73 -16.62 -4.76
CA ILE A 208 -10.43 -17.99 -4.34
C ILE A 208 -9.43 -17.94 -3.19
N GLU A 209 -9.73 -18.61 -2.08
CA GLU A 209 -8.89 -18.76 -0.90
C GLU A 209 -7.93 -19.96 -1.01
#